data_71db30910cd8894fa44c2b362eb02057
#
_entry.id   71db30910cd8894fa44c2b362eb02057
#
_cell.length_a   1.000
_cell.length_b   1.000
_cell.length_c   1.000
_cell.angle_alpha   90.00
_cell.angle_beta   90.00
_cell.angle_gamma   90.00
#
_symmetry.space_group_name_H-M   'P 1'
#
loop_
_entity.id
_entity.type
_entity.pdbx_description
1 polymer ?
#
loop_
_entity_poly.entity_id
_entity_poly.type
_entity_poly.pdbx_seq_one_letter_code
_entity_poly.pdbx_strand_id
1 'polypeptide(L)'
;MVTSRYYIFDLFGTLITGSGAEIMYAEALNGLFPGLKHWNVNQYINTKDLGSAEMCISKALEYFNITATSEQLKKFEEIINSWKKEVHMYDEVEEVITGLKKRGAKLGMITNDSNIIAGFIEKFGLEKYFDVIISSYKVGMAKPDPRIYELCVEKLGAQMSEVIMIGDKLDRDVEPPNKLGMRGILYDPEQKNAYYPDRISNLKELLD
;
A
#
# COMPACT_ATOMS: atom_id res chain seq x y z
N MET A 1 9.39 23.76 -5.69
CA MET A 1 9.82 22.63 -6.54
C MET A 1 10.23 21.48 -5.66
N VAL A 2 9.56 20.35 -5.81
CA VAL A 2 9.90 19.10 -5.14
C VAL A 2 10.77 18.30 -6.11
N THR A 3 12.08 18.40 -6.01
CA THR A 3 12.98 17.69 -6.93
C THR A 3 13.83 16.69 -6.16
N SER A 4 13.68 15.44 -6.50
CA SER A 4 14.59 14.36 -6.13
C SER A 4 14.88 13.48 -7.35
N ARG A 5 15.89 12.63 -7.22
CA ARG A 5 16.14 11.57 -8.19
C ARG A 5 15.50 10.24 -7.76
N TYR A 6 14.99 10.14 -6.55
CA TYR A 6 14.44 8.91 -5.97
C TYR A 6 13.09 9.19 -5.32
N TYR A 7 12.07 8.51 -5.79
CA TYR A 7 10.72 8.59 -5.26
C TYR A 7 10.25 7.19 -4.86
N ILE A 8 9.63 7.09 -3.71
CA ILE A 8 8.95 5.87 -3.26
C ILE A 8 7.46 6.20 -3.12
N PHE A 9 6.61 5.37 -3.66
CA PHE A 9 5.16 5.51 -3.58
C PHE A 9 4.54 4.40 -2.76
N ASP A 10 3.53 4.74 -1.98
CA ASP A 10 2.54 3.77 -1.55
C ASP A 10 1.62 3.40 -2.73
N LEU A 11 0.89 2.30 -2.61
CA LEU A 11 -0.02 1.82 -3.65
C LEU A 11 -1.48 2.23 -3.40
N PHE A 12 -2.09 1.70 -2.32
CA PHE A 12 -3.52 1.89 -2.03
C PHE A 12 -3.81 3.26 -1.41
N GLY A 13 -4.70 4.04 -2.05
CA GLY A 13 -5.00 5.40 -1.62
C GLY A 13 -4.01 6.44 -2.16
N THR A 14 -2.98 6.00 -2.90
CA THR A 14 -1.95 6.87 -3.48
C THR A 14 -1.88 6.73 -5.01
N LEU A 15 -1.67 5.53 -5.53
CA LEU A 15 -1.64 5.26 -6.98
C LEU A 15 -2.93 4.65 -7.49
N ILE A 16 -3.58 3.85 -6.65
CA ILE A 16 -4.87 3.23 -6.94
C ILE A 16 -5.87 3.57 -5.84
N THR A 17 -7.15 3.57 -6.21
CA THR A 17 -8.23 3.72 -5.22
C THR A 17 -8.18 2.56 -4.22
N GLY A 18 -8.53 2.80 -2.96
CA GLY A 18 -8.47 1.72 -2.00
C GLY A 18 -8.49 2.13 -0.54
N SER A 19 -8.62 3.44 -0.23
CA SER A 19 -8.85 3.86 1.16
C SER A 19 -10.13 3.26 1.76
N GLY A 20 -11.09 2.85 0.91
CA GLY A 20 -12.27 2.05 1.28
C GLY A 20 -11.99 0.56 1.48
N ALA A 21 -10.83 0.04 1.03
CA ALA A 21 -10.50 -1.39 1.17
C ALA A 21 -10.40 -1.83 2.62
N GLU A 22 -9.78 -1.01 3.47
CA GLU A 22 -9.67 -1.33 4.90
C GLU A 22 -11.05 -1.37 5.56
N ILE A 23 -11.96 -0.46 5.17
CA ILE A 23 -13.33 -0.40 5.71
C ILE A 23 -14.12 -1.61 5.22
N MET A 24 -14.14 -1.86 3.93
CA MET A 24 -14.85 -2.99 3.32
C MET A 24 -14.35 -4.33 3.87
N TYR A 25 -13.03 -4.49 3.96
CA TYR A 25 -12.40 -5.68 4.52
C TYR A 25 -12.76 -5.85 6.01
N ALA A 26 -12.76 -4.76 6.79
CA ALA A 26 -13.17 -4.75 8.17
C ALA A 26 -14.65 -5.13 8.34
N GLU A 27 -15.52 -4.59 7.51
CA GLU A 27 -16.96 -4.90 7.52
C GLU A 27 -17.22 -6.36 7.15
N ALA A 28 -16.57 -6.86 6.10
CA ALA A 28 -16.65 -8.25 5.70
C ALA A 28 -16.19 -9.22 6.81
N LEU A 29 -15.04 -8.93 7.43
CA LEU A 29 -14.52 -9.74 8.53
C LEU A 29 -15.43 -9.68 9.77
N ASN A 30 -15.83 -8.48 10.18
CA ASN A 30 -16.70 -8.31 11.35
C ASN A 30 -18.08 -8.94 11.16
N GLY A 31 -18.65 -8.82 9.97
CA GLY A 31 -19.97 -9.38 9.65
C GLY A 31 -19.98 -10.90 9.54
N LEU A 32 -18.93 -11.48 8.98
CA LEU A 32 -18.85 -12.93 8.76
C LEU A 32 -18.20 -13.69 9.92
N PHE A 33 -17.28 -13.05 10.65
CA PHE A 33 -16.49 -13.67 11.71
C PHE A 33 -16.54 -12.81 12.98
N PRO A 34 -17.65 -12.81 13.73
CA PRO A 34 -17.80 -12.01 14.93
C PRO A 34 -16.67 -12.26 15.94
N GLY A 35 -16.12 -11.17 16.47
CA GLY A 35 -14.98 -11.23 17.40
C GLY A 35 -13.59 -11.15 16.76
N LEU A 36 -13.51 -11.28 15.45
CA LEU A 36 -12.26 -11.11 14.72
C LEU A 36 -12.04 -9.62 14.41
N LYS A 37 -10.98 -9.05 14.98
CA LYS A 37 -10.63 -7.65 14.70
C LYS A 37 -9.76 -7.56 13.45
N HIS A 38 -10.23 -6.82 12.44
CA HIS A 38 -9.55 -6.72 11.13
C HIS A 38 -8.08 -6.28 11.23
N TRP A 39 -7.73 -5.37 12.14
CA TRP A 39 -6.33 -4.94 12.31
C TRP A 39 -5.40 -6.08 12.78
N ASN A 40 -5.91 -7.01 13.61
CA ASN A 40 -5.14 -8.18 14.01
C ASN A 40 -4.90 -9.10 12.81
N VAL A 41 -5.93 -9.27 11.97
CA VAL A 41 -5.81 -10.05 10.73
C VAL A 41 -4.81 -9.40 9.79
N ASN A 42 -4.93 -8.09 9.53
CA ASN A 42 -4.01 -7.35 8.67
C ASN A 42 -2.56 -7.46 9.17
N GLN A 43 -2.33 -7.29 10.47
CA GLN A 43 -1.00 -7.44 11.04
C GLN A 43 -0.43 -8.85 10.81
N TYR A 44 -1.26 -9.87 10.91
CA TYR A 44 -0.85 -11.26 10.67
C TYR A 44 -0.56 -11.54 9.19
N ILE A 45 -1.49 -11.19 8.28
CA ILE A 45 -1.41 -11.56 6.86
C ILE A 45 -0.46 -10.68 6.05
N ASN A 46 -0.28 -9.39 6.42
CA ASN A 46 0.55 -8.45 5.66
C ASN A 46 2.06 -8.70 5.83
N THR A 47 2.44 -9.64 6.68
CA THR A 47 3.86 -10.00 6.90
C THR A 47 4.13 -11.47 6.59
N LYS A 48 3.23 -12.15 5.88
CA LYS A 48 3.37 -13.58 5.58
C LYS A 48 2.89 -13.91 4.17
N ASP A 49 3.72 -14.60 3.42
CA ASP A 49 3.25 -15.25 2.19
C ASP A 49 2.54 -16.54 2.58
N LEU A 50 1.23 -16.51 2.49
CA LEU A 50 0.35 -17.61 2.90
C LEU A 50 -0.21 -18.40 1.71
N GLY A 51 0.24 -18.10 0.50
CA GLY A 51 -0.17 -18.77 -0.73
C GLY A 51 -1.35 -18.09 -1.43
N SER A 52 -2.46 -18.81 -1.66
CA SER A 52 -3.65 -18.20 -2.28
C SER A 52 -4.43 -17.31 -1.30
N ALA A 53 -5.35 -16.48 -1.84
CA ALA A 53 -6.26 -15.67 -1.02
C ALA A 53 -7.10 -16.55 -0.05
N GLU A 54 -7.58 -17.70 -0.54
CA GLU A 54 -8.32 -18.68 0.26
C GLU A 54 -7.47 -19.26 1.39
N MET A 55 -6.24 -19.67 1.09
CA MET A 55 -5.30 -20.16 2.12
C MET A 55 -4.96 -19.07 3.13
N CYS A 56 -4.82 -17.83 2.69
CA CYS A 56 -4.51 -16.70 3.53
C CYS A 56 -5.58 -16.46 4.59
N ILE A 57 -6.86 -16.40 4.19
CA ILE A 57 -7.96 -16.21 5.15
C ILE A 57 -8.12 -17.44 6.05
N SER A 58 -8.03 -18.65 5.52
CA SER A 58 -8.14 -19.88 6.30
C SER A 58 -7.10 -19.97 7.40
N LYS A 59 -5.81 -19.68 7.07
CA LYS A 59 -4.72 -19.66 8.06
C LYS A 59 -4.87 -18.53 9.09
N ALA A 60 -5.40 -17.37 8.67
CA ALA A 60 -5.68 -16.29 9.61
C ALA A 60 -6.77 -16.68 10.62
N LEU A 61 -7.86 -17.29 10.16
CA LEU A 61 -8.94 -17.76 11.03
C LEU A 61 -8.44 -18.86 12.00
N GLU A 62 -7.66 -19.82 11.50
CA GLU A 62 -7.02 -20.84 12.32
C GLU A 62 -6.12 -20.20 13.41
N TYR A 63 -5.27 -19.25 13.03
CA TYR A 63 -4.39 -18.56 13.98
C TYR A 63 -5.15 -17.86 15.12
N PHE A 64 -6.33 -17.29 14.81
CA PHE A 64 -7.19 -16.64 15.80
C PHE A 64 -8.21 -17.58 16.45
N ASN A 65 -8.12 -18.91 16.24
CA ASN A 65 -9.01 -19.94 16.76
C ASN A 65 -10.49 -19.70 16.37
N ILE A 66 -10.73 -19.22 15.15
CA ILE A 66 -12.08 -19.01 14.62
C ILE A 66 -12.41 -20.10 13.61
N THR A 67 -13.51 -20.78 13.87
CA THR A 67 -14.07 -21.77 12.93
C THR A 67 -14.97 -21.07 11.93
N ALA A 68 -14.70 -21.28 10.64
CA ALA A 68 -15.53 -20.78 9.55
C ALA A 68 -16.24 -21.91 8.83
N THR A 69 -17.47 -21.64 8.41
CA THR A 69 -18.20 -22.53 7.49
C THR A 69 -17.74 -22.27 6.06
N SER A 70 -17.93 -23.25 5.18
CA SER A 70 -17.64 -23.09 3.74
C SER A 70 -18.47 -21.96 3.12
N GLU A 71 -19.70 -21.74 3.61
CA GLU A 71 -20.57 -20.65 3.15
C GLU A 71 -19.99 -19.27 3.53
N GLN A 72 -19.48 -19.11 4.76
CA GLN A 72 -18.83 -17.86 5.20
C GLN A 72 -17.57 -17.56 4.38
N LEU A 73 -16.74 -18.56 4.10
CA LEU A 73 -15.54 -18.40 3.28
C LEU A 73 -15.90 -17.99 1.85
N LYS A 74 -16.89 -18.64 1.25
CA LYS A 74 -17.39 -18.30 -0.08
C LYS A 74 -17.94 -16.88 -0.14
N LYS A 75 -18.72 -16.47 0.85
CA LYS A 75 -19.26 -15.10 0.93
C LYS A 75 -18.16 -14.05 1.12
N PHE A 76 -17.15 -14.36 1.92
CA PHE A 76 -15.97 -13.50 2.05
C PHE A 76 -15.26 -13.31 0.70
N GLU A 77 -15.03 -14.40 -0.04
CA GLU A 77 -14.41 -14.36 -1.37
C GLU A 77 -15.24 -13.53 -2.36
N GLU A 78 -16.58 -13.69 -2.37
CA GLU A 78 -17.48 -12.90 -3.21
C GLU A 78 -17.37 -11.41 -2.92
N ILE A 79 -17.31 -11.00 -1.64
CA ILE A 79 -17.13 -9.60 -1.23
C ILE A 79 -15.78 -9.06 -1.73
N ILE A 80 -14.69 -9.80 -1.49
CA ILE A 80 -13.36 -9.40 -1.93
C ILE A 80 -13.27 -9.27 -3.46
N ASN A 81 -13.83 -10.23 -4.19
CA ASN A 81 -13.84 -10.22 -5.64
C ASN A 81 -14.68 -9.07 -6.21
N SER A 82 -15.79 -8.71 -5.56
CA SER A 82 -16.60 -7.55 -5.94
C SER A 82 -15.80 -6.27 -5.76
N TRP A 83 -15.17 -6.08 -4.59
CA TRP A 83 -14.34 -4.91 -4.32
C TRP A 83 -13.16 -4.80 -5.31
N LYS A 84 -12.48 -5.90 -5.63
CA LYS A 84 -11.37 -5.90 -6.59
C LYS A 84 -11.74 -5.34 -7.97
N LYS A 85 -13.02 -5.45 -8.36
CA LYS A 85 -13.51 -4.89 -9.63
C LYS A 85 -13.65 -3.38 -9.61
N GLU A 86 -13.93 -2.81 -8.45
CA GLU A 86 -14.13 -1.37 -8.25
C GLU A 86 -12.81 -0.60 -8.13
N VAL A 87 -11.72 -1.30 -7.78
CA VAL A 87 -10.40 -0.67 -7.68
C VAL A 87 -9.92 -0.23 -9.06
N HIS A 88 -9.58 1.05 -9.16
CA HIS A 88 -9.02 1.66 -10.37
C HIS A 88 -7.81 2.53 -10.03
N MET A 89 -6.98 2.81 -11.01
CA MET A 89 -5.85 3.73 -10.90
C MET A 89 -6.36 5.17 -10.97
N TYR A 90 -5.78 6.09 -10.20
CA TYR A 90 -6.09 7.51 -10.33
C TYR A 90 -5.63 8.03 -11.69
N ASP A 91 -6.40 8.95 -12.26
CA ASP A 91 -6.23 9.42 -13.65
C ASP A 91 -4.85 10.06 -13.90
N GLU A 92 -4.27 10.71 -12.91
CA GLU A 92 -2.99 11.41 -13.03
C GLU A 92 -1.76 10.50 -12.91
N VAL A 93 -1.91 9.26 -12.44
CA VAL A 93 -0.79 8.37 -12.07
C VAL A 93 0.14 8.08 -13.25
N GLU A 94 -0.40 7.71 -14.41
CA GLU A 94 0.43 7.37 -15.57
C GLU A 94 1.22 8.57 -16.06
N GLU A 95 0.61 9.76 -16.10
CA GLU A 95 1.26 11.01 -16.49
C GLU A 95 2.41 11.34 -15.53
N VAL A 96 2.16 11.26 -14.21
CA VAL A 96 3.16 11.60 -13.18
C VAL A 96 4.33 10.63 -13.19
N ILE A 97 4.05 9.33 -13.17
CA ILE A 97 5.09 8.29 -13.16
C ILE A 97 5.97 8.40 -14.42
N THR A 98 5.36 8.53 -15.59
CA THR A 98 6.11 8.68 -16.85
C THR A 98 6.88 9.99 -16.91
N GLY A 99 6.31 11.08 -16.36
CA GLY A 99 6.97 12.37 -16.24
C GLY A 99 8.23 12.31 -15.38
N LEU A 100 8.15 11.70 -14.21
CA LEU A 100 9.29 11.48 -13.31
C LEU A 100 10.37 10.61 -13.97
N LYS A 101 9.98 9.51 -14.63
CA LYS A 101 10.91 8.64 -15.37
C LYS A 101 11.62 9.39 -16.51
N LYS A 102 10.93 10.24 -17.26
CA LYS A 102 11.53 11.09 -18.30
C LYS A 102 12.56 12.08 -17.74
N ARG A 103 12.40 12.51 -16.49
CA ARG A 103 13.38 13.36 -15.76
C ARG A 103 14.55 12.55 -15.18
N GLY A 104 14.60 11.23 -15.42
CA GLY A 104 15.67 10.34 -14.95
C GLY A 104 15.49 9.88 -13.50
N ALA A 105 14.29 10.02 -12.92
CA ALA A 105 14.02 9.53 -11.58
C ALA A 105 14.00 7.99 -11.52
N LYS A 106 14.48 7.44 -10.42
CA LYS A 106 14.29 6.05 -10.02
C LYS A 106 13.08 5.95 -9.09
N LEU A 107 12.22 5.00 -9.36
CA LEU A 107 10.96 4.85 -8.65
C LEU A 107 10.93 3.54 -7.85
N GLY A 108 10.61 3.66 -6.58
CA GLY A 108 10.29 2.56 -5.67
C GLY A 108 8.81 2.52 -5.34
N MET A 109 8.32 1.36 -4.95
CA MET A 109 7.00 1.16 -4.37
C MET A 109 7.13 0.37 -3.08
N ILE A 110 6.44 0.79 -2.02
CA ILE A 110 6.28 0.02 -0.79
C ILE A 110 4.80 -0.08 -0.47
N THR A 111 4.25 -1.28 -0.50
CA THR A 111 2.84 -1.52 -0.21
C THR A 111 2.64 -2.49 0.95
N ASN A 112 1.74 -2.15 1.88
CA ASN A 112 1.24 -3.08 2.88
C ASN A 112 0.10 -3.88 2.25
N ASP A 113 0.40 -5.06 1.76
CA ASP A 113 -0.54 -5.95 1.09
C ASP A 113 -0.45 -7.39 1.61
N SER A 114 -1.28 -8.26 1.06
CA SER A 114 -1.38 -9.67 1.42
C SER A 114 -1.80 -10.49 0.20
N ASN A 115 -1.73 -11.81 0.30
CA ASN A 115 -2.22 -12.70 -0.76
C ASN A 115 -3.71 -12.47 -1.11
N ILE A 116 -4.51 -11.93 -0.18
CA ILE A 116 -5.94 -11.65 -0.42
C ILE A 116 -6.10 -10.52 -1.44
N ILE A 117 -5.27 -9.47 -1.33
CA ILE A 117 -5.39 -8.26 -2.14
C ILE A 117 -4.25 -8.11 -3.16
N ALA A 118 -3.42 -9.12 -3.31
CA ALA A 118 -2.35 -9.15 -4.31
C ALA A 118 -2.89 -9.10 -5.76
N GLY A 119 -2.04 -8.70 -6.71
CA GLY A 119 -2.32 -8.74 -8.15
C GLY A 119 -2.71 -7.39 -8.77
N PHE A 120 -2.80 -6.31 -7.99
CA PHE A 120 -3.13 -4.98 -8.54
C PHE A 120 -1.97 -4.33 -9.29
N ILE A 121 -0.75 -4.62 -8.90
CA ILE A 121 0.45 -4.10 -9.57
C ILE A 121 0.46 -4.62 -11.02
N GLU A 122 0.24 -5.91 -11.19
CA GLU A 122 0.13 -6.57 -12.48
C GLU A 122 -1.12 -6.15 -13.26
N LYS A 123 -2.29 -6.06 -12.57
CA LYS A 123 -3.56 -5.62 -13.17
C LYS A 123 -3.43 -4.27 -13.86
N PHE A 124 -2.68 -3.35 -13.27
CA PHE A 124 -2.50 -1.99 -13.79
C PHE A 124 -1.19 -1.80 -14.57
N GLY A 125 -0.40 -2.87 -14.74
CA GLY A 125 0.88 -2.83 -15.46
C GLY A 125 1.88 -1.85 -14.84
N LEU A 126 1.88 -1.74 -13.50
CA LEU A 126 2.74 -0.80 -12.80
C LEU A 126 4.19 -1.27 -12.72
N GLU A 127 4.44 -2.59 -12.83
CA GLU A 127 5.78 -3.19 -12.75
C GLU A 127 6.79 -2.55 -13.72
N LYS A 128 6.31 -2.19 -14.91
CA LYS A 128 7.17 -1.61 -15.97
C LYS A 128 7.75 -0.23 -15.63
N TYR A 129 7.16 0.44 -14.64
CA TYR A 129 7.57 1.80 -14.27
C TYR A 129 8.48 1.86 -13.06
N PHE A 130 8.39 0.87 -12.17
CA PHE A 130 9.09 0.87 -10.90
C PHE A 130 10.39 0.08 -10.96
N ASP A 131 11.49 0.70 -10.52
CA ASP A 131 12.80 0.06 -10.45
C ASP A 131 12.87 -0.92 -9.27
N VAL A 132 12.11 -0.66 -8.20
CA VAL A 132 12.00 -1.50 -7.00
C VAL A 132 10.55 -1.58 -6.53
N ILE A 133 10.05 -2.78 -6.26
CA ILE A 133 8.73 -3.01 -5.66
C ILE A 133 8.90 -3.87 -4.41
N ILE A 134 8.45 -3.36 -3.27
CA ILE A 134 8.44 -4.04 -1.98
C ILE A 134 6.99 -4.28 -1.54
N SER A 135 6.61 -5.53 -1.55
CA SER A 135 5.33 -6.03 -1.09
C SER A 135 5.52 -6.64 0.29
N SER A 136 4.82 -6.13 1.30
CA SER A 136 5.06 -6.44 2.72
C SER A 136 5.01 -7.94 3.04
N TYR A 137 4.00 -8.65 2.51
CA TYR A 137 3.86 -10.08 2.77
C TYR A 137 4.99 -10.92 2.15
N LYS A 138 5.60 -10.44 1.04
CA LYS A 138 6.74 -11.14 0.38
C LYS A 138 8.05 -10.98 1.15
N VAL A 139 8.22 -9.85 1.86
CA VAL A 139 9.46 -9.56 2.60
C VAL A 139 9.36 -9.79 4.10
N GLY A 140 8.17 -10.11 4.61
CA GLY A 140 7.93 -10.37 6.02
C GLY A 140 7.96 -9.13 6.92
N MET A 141 7.86 -7.94 6.34
CA MET A 141 7.90 -6.65 7.03
C MET A 141 6.84 -5.73 6.44
N ALA A 142 6.18 -4.92 7.27
CA ALA A 142 5.15 -3.97 6.84
C ALA A 142 5.44 -2.58 7.40
N LYS A 143 5.09 -1.54 6.67
CA LYS A 143 5.09 -0.16 7.21
C LYS A 143 4.22 -0.10 8.47
N PRO A 144 4.69 0.52 9.58
CA PRO A 144 5.81 1.44 9.69
C PRO A 144 7.15 0.84 10.16
N ASP A 145 7.42 -0.47 10.01
CA ASP A 145 8.71 -1.03 10.36
C ASP A 145 9.84 -0.34 9.58
N PRO A 146 10.86 0.26 10.23
CA PRO A 146 11.92 0.99 9.55
C PRO A 146 12.65 0.16 8.49
N ARG A 147 12.80 -1.13 8.71
CA ARG A 147 13.53 -2.04 7.83
C ARG A 147 12.94 -2.14 6.42
N ILE A 148 11.63 -1.93 6.27
CA ILE A 148 10.99 -2.00 4.94
C ILE A 148 11.38 -0.81 4.06
N TYR A 149 11.54 0.38 4.65
CA TYR A 149 12.01 1.58 3.94
C TYR A 149 13.50 1.45 3.62
N GLU A 150 14.31 1.02 4.59
CA GLU A 150 15.73 0.75 4.42
C GLU A 150 15.98 -0.21 3.25
N LEU A 151 15.25 -1.32 3.19
CA LEU A 151 15.33 -2.29 2.11
C LEU A 151 15.02 -1.68 0.74
N CYS A 152 14.00 -0.82 0.66
CA CYS A 152 13.65 -0.18 -0.61
C CYS A 152 14.72 0.83 -1.05
N VAL A 153 15.21 1.65 -0.13
CA VAL A 153 16.23 2.66 -0.38
C VAL A 153 17.56 2.00 -0.79
N GLU A 154 17.97 0.92 -0.11
CA GLU A 154 19.14 0.13 -0.48
C GLU A 154 19.04 -0.42 -1.90
N LYS A 155 17.89 -1.04 -2.24
CA LYS A 155 17.65 -1.58 -3.59
C LYS A 155 17.62 -0.51 -4.69
N LEU A 156 17.17 0.70 -4.37
CA LEU A 156 17.22 1.86 -5.29
C LEU A 156 18.64 2.38 -5.48
N GLY A 157 19.57 2.02 -4.59
CA GLY A 157 20.95 2.51 -4.57
C GLY A 157 21.01 3.99 -4.17
N ALA A 158 20.17 4.43 -3.24
CA ALA A 158 20.05 5.80 -2.75
C ALA A 158 20.47 5.92 -1.29
N GLN A 159 20.61 7.17 -0.80
CA GLN A 159 20.66 7.48 0.62
C GLN A 159 19.29 7.97 1.08
N MET A 160 18.95 7.78 2.37
CA MET A 160 17.65 8.19 2.93
C MET A 160 17.34 9.66 2.63
N SER A 161 18.32 10.55 2.78
CA SER A 161 18.15 11.99 2.56
C SER A 161 17.89 12.39 1.09
N GLU A 162 18.08 11.48 0.15
CA GLU A 162 17.84 11.71 -1.27
C GLU A 162 16.44 11.25 -1.72
N VAL A 163 15.68 10.58 -0.82
CA VAL A 163 14.43 9.90 -1.17
C VAL A 163 13.23 10.69 -0.68
N ILE A 164 12.23 10.80 -1.55
CA ILE A 164 10.91 11.30 -1.22
C ILE A 164 9.96 10.11 -1.16
N MET A 165 9.28 9.94 -0.02
CA MET A 165 8.18 8.98 0.15
C MET A 165 6.85 9.69 0.00
N ILE A 166 5.95 9.17 -0.84
CA ILE A 166 4.62 9.70 -1.08
C ILE A 166 3.58 8.64 -0.68
N GLY A 167 2.62 9.01 0.12
CA GLY A 167 1.53 8.14 0.51
C GLY A 167 0.40 8.85 1.24
N ASP A 168 -0.71 8.15 1.48
CA ASP A 168 -1.94 8.73 2.04
C ASP A 168 -2.05 8.62 3.57
N LYS A 169 -1.10 7.95 4.24
CA LYS A 169 -1.14 7.71 5.68
C LYS A 169 0.01 8.38 6.41
N LEU A 170 -0.30 9.30 7.33
CA LEU A 170 0.70 9.99 8.17
C LEU A 170 1.56 9.00 8.97
N ASP A 171 0.92 8.02 9.58
CA ASP A 171 1.55 7.04 10.49
C ASP A 171 2.39 5.96 9.79
N ARG A 172 2.32 5.87 8.48
CA ARG A 172 3.02 4.85 7.67
C ARG A 172 3.87 5.43 6.55
N ASP A 173 3.41 6.50 5.89
CA ASP A 173 4.05 6.97 4.67
C ASP A 173 4.80 8.31 4.86
N VAL A 174 4.56 8.99 5.97
CA VAL A 174 5.10 10.34 6.18
C VAL A 174 5.98 10.42 7.42
N GLU A 175 5.42 10.20 8.61
CA GLU A 175 6.18 10.36 9.86
C GLU A 175 7.34 9.36 10.01
N PRO A 176 7.16 8.03 9.74
CA PRO A 176 8.27 7.10 9.84
C PRO A 176 9.38 7.37 8.84
N PRO A 177 9.13 7.62 7.53
CA PRO A 177 10.16 8.07 6.61
C PRO A 177 10.91 9.33 7.06
N ASN A 178 10.19 10.35 7.56
CA ASN A 178 10.81 11.57 8.07
C ASN A 178 11.78 11.29 9.25
N LYS A 179 11.42 10.39 10.16
CA LYS A 179 12.30 9.96 11.27
C LYS A 179 13.55 9.24 10.79
N LEU A 180 13.52 8.63 9.61
CA LEU A 180 14.65 7.96 8.98
C LEU A 180 15.51 8.89 8.11
N GLY A 181 15.15 10.17 8.02
CA GLY A 181 15.86 11.17 7.23
C GLY A 181 15.43 11.26 5.76
N MET A 182 14.37 10.58 5.37
CA MET A 182 13.70 10.79 4.09
C MET A 182 12.80 12.04 4.16
N ARG A 183 12.25 12.46 3.03
CA ARG A 183 11.15 13.42 3.00
C ARG A 183 9.84 12.72 2.74
N GLY A 184 8.97 12.65 3.74
CA GLY A 184 7.60 12.13 3.60
C GLY A 184 6.64 13.22 3.14
N ILE A 185 5.93 13.01 2.03
CA ILE A 185 4.89 13.90 1.51
C ILE A 185 3.55 13.20 1.64
N LEU A 186 2.59 13.87 2.26
CA LEU A 186 1.23 13.37 2.39
C LEU A 186 0.45 13.63 1.08
N TYR A 187 -0.04 12.57 0.46
CA TYR A 187 -1.05 12.68 -0.60
C TYR A 187 -2.44 12.78 0.03
N ASP A 188 -3.06 13.96 -0.05
CA ASP A 188 -4.33 14.29 0.61
C ASP A 188 -5.30 14.97 -0.35
N PRO A 189 -5.83 14.24 -1.36
CA PRO A 189 -6.70 14.81 -2.39
C PRO A 189 -8.02 15.35 -1.81
N GLU A 190 -8.50 14.77 -0.71
CA GLU A 190 -9.72 15.20 -0.06
C GLU A 190 -9.50 16.32 0.98
N GLN A 191 -8.26 16.76 1.17
CA GLN A 191 -7.86 17.84 2.09
C GLN A 191 -8.28 17.61 3.56
N LYS A 192 -8.35 16.36 3.99
CA LYS A 192 -8.71 15.96 5.36
C LYS A 192 -7.66 16.38 6.38
N ASN A 193 -6.41 16.50 5.95
CA ASN A 193 -5.26 16.86 6.77
C ASN A 193 -4.67 18.22 6.36
N ALA A 194 -5.52 19.21 6.11
CA ALA A 194 -5.12 20.53 5.62
C ALA A 194 -4.10 21.25 6.55
N TYR A 195 -4.00 20.82 7.81
CA TYR A 195 -3.04 21.30 8.77
C TYR A 195 -1.60 20.79 8.56
N TYR A 196 -1.43 19.70 7.79
CA TYR A 196 -0.11 19.12 7.57
C TYR A 196 0.66 19.93 6.50
N PRO A 197 1.87 20.43 6.79
CA PRO A 197 2.53 21.40 5.92
C PRO A 197 3.11 20.78 4.64
N ASP A 198 3.62 19.54 4.70
CA ASP A 198 4.26 18.87 3.57
C ASP A 198 3.28 17.87 2.91
N ARG A 199 2.30 18.42 2.21
CA ARG A 199 1.24 17.67 1.54
C ARG A 199 1.01 18.15 0.12
N ILE A 200 0.47 17.26 -0.70
CA ILE A 200 -0.03 17.53 -2.05
C ILE A 200 -1.48 17.05 -2.17
N SER A 201 -2.27 17.74 -2.93
CA SER A 201 -3.66 17.36 -3.23
C SER A 201 -3.81 16.66 -4.58
N ASN A 202 -2.80 16.76 -5.43
CA ASN A 202 -2.73 16.10 -6.72
C ASN A 202 -1.29 15.64 -6.96
N LEU A 203 -1.12 14.42 -7.48
CA LEU A 203 0.22 13.88 -7.75
C LEU A 203 0.98 14.68 -8.81
N LYS A 204 0.29 15.45 -9.67
CA LYS A 204 0.93 16.33 -10.68
C LYS A 204 1.82 17.40 -10.05
N GLU A 205 1.57 17.79 -8.80
CA GLU A 205 2.43 18.73 -8.06
C GLU A 205 3.87 18.21 -7.90
N LEU A 206 4.11 16.92 -8.09
CA LEU A 206 5.46 16.34 -8.14
C LEU A 206 6.21 16.67 -9.45
N LEU A 207 5.52 17.18 -10.45
CA LEU A 207 6.10 17.57 -11.74
C LEU A 207 6.42 19.07 -11.82
N ASP A 208 5.97 19.88 -10.87
CA ASP A 208 6.24 21.30 -10.75
C ASP A 208 7.59 21.53 -10.03
#